data_de7c84d5e973faa97937923d5d7bbabe
#
_entry.id   de7c84d5e973faa97937923d5d7bbabe
#
_cell.length_a   1.000
_cell.length_b   1.000
_cell.length_c   1.000
_cell.angle_alpha   90.00
_cell.angle_beta   90.00
_cell.angle_gamma   90.00
#
_symmetry.space_group_name_H-M   'P 1'
#
loop_
_entity.id
_entity.type
_entity.pdbx_description
1 polymer ?
#
loop_
_entity_poly.entity_id
_entity_poly.type
_entity_poly.pdbx_seq_one_letter_code
_entity_poly.pdbx_strand_id
1 'polypeptide(L)'
;MIRRPPRSTPLYSSAASDVYKRQHQSFDLIKNHYGEKLSLSKIPQHDHQVYEMLCRADTIGVFQVESRAQMSMLPRLKPKEFYDLVIQVAIVRPGPIQGDMVHPYLRRRNGKETITYPSQELYQVLGKTLGVPLFQEQAMRIAVVGAGFTATEADSLRRAMATFRKTGLIHKFREKMLSGMQGNGYEADFAKRCFEQIEGFGEYGFPESHAASFAILVYISAWLKFHYPAVFGASLLNSQPMGFYAPAQIVKDLQNHGVEVRAPDINFSQWESTLERITNKEAAINKNSSALRLGLRQIKHLRKTDADQIISVRGIGYKSVYDLQKRTKLNIECLKILAKANTFSSLGLNRRTALWTIIAINNSHLPLFSNTTNNVGFRKEEDLIPLPEMQAGEEVVEDYRTLRLSLKHHPMFLLRDKIPMTPLTEAKNLIHVSSNHLVKIAGLVLIRQRPNTCLLYT
;
A
#
# COMPACT_ATOMS: atom_id res chain seq x y z
N MET A 1 -23.25 23.32 -6.79
CA MET A 1 -22.79 22.53 -7.97
C MET A 1 -21.45 21.92 -7.64
N ILE A 2 -21.42 20.63 -7.31
CA ILE A 2 -20.16 19.89 -7.04
C ILE A 2 -19.67 19.40 -8.40
N ARG A 3 -18.53 19.92 -8.84
CA ARG A 3 -17.87 19.47 -10.07
C ARG A 3 -17.53 17.99 -9.97
N ARG A 4 -18.01 17.19 -10.92
CA ARG A 4 -17.59 15.78 -11.08
C ARG A 4 -16.07 15.77 -11.29
N PRO A 5 -15.33 14.87 -10.62
CA PRO A 5 -13.92 14.69 -10.93
C PRO A 5 -13.77 14.24 -12.40
N PRO A 6 -12.70 14.63 -13.08
CA PRO A 6 -12.46 14.23 -14.46
C PRO A 6 -12.42 12.70 -14.55
N ARG A 7 -13.01 12.15 -15.63
CA ARG A 7 -12.94 10.72 -15.95
C ARG A 7 -11.46 10.34 -16.05
N SER A 8 -10.99 9.58 -15.09
CA SER A 8 -9.63 9.05 -15.12
C SER A 8 -9.49 8.07 -16.30
N THR A 9 -8.52 8.29 -17.16
CA THR A 9 -7.86 7.31 -18.02
C THR A 9 -7.63 5.99 -17.26
N PRO A 10 -7.57 4.84 -17.93
CA PRO A 10 -7.61 3.53 -17.27
C PRO A 10 -6.53 3.40 -16.21
N LEU A 11 -6.97 3.45 -14.97
CA LEU A 11 -6.14 3.37 -13.75
C LEU A 11 -5.29 2.10 -13.66
N TYR A 12 -5.62 1.07 -14.42
CA TYR A 12 -4.95 -0.23 -14.36
C TYR A 12 -3.59 -0.28 -15.05
N SER A 13 -3.39 0.41 -16.15
CA SER A 13 -2.08 0.44 -16.83
C SER A 13 -1.08 1.32 -16.08
N SER A 14 -1.54 2.41 -15.46
CA SER A 14 -0.69 3.27 -14.63
C SER A 14 -0.32 2.58 -13.31
N ALA A 15 -1.25 1.88 -12.66
CA ALA A 15 -0.98 1.19 -11.40
C ALA A 15 0.08 0.08 -11.55
N ALA A 16 0.01 -0.74 -12.59
CA ALA A 16 1.01 -1.77 -12.85
C ALA A 16 2.39 -1.16 -13.18
N SER A 17 2.45 -0.09 -13.97
CA SER A 17 3.70 0.61 -14.26
C SER A 17 4.32 1.26 -13.02
N ASP A 18 3.49 1.80 -12.12
CA ASP A 18 3.94 2.36 -10.84
C ASP A 18 4.48 1.28 -9.89
N VAL A 19 3.89 0.07 -9.91
CA VAL A 19 4.41 -1.09 -9.14
C VAL A 19 5.77 -1.51 -9.68
N TYR A 20 5.89 -1.62 -11.00
CA TYR A 20 7.16 -1.98 -11.63
C TYR A 20 8.27 -0.97 -11.31
N LYS A 21 7.94 0.32 -11.36
CA LYS A 21 8.84 1.40 -10.97
C LYS A 21 9.28 1.27 -9.50
N ARG A 22 8.36 0.94 -8.59
CA ARG A 22 8.66 0.73 -7.17
C ARG A 22 9.58 -0.46 -6.94
N GLN A 23 9.32 -1.58 -7.61
CA GLN A 23 10.18 -2.75 -7.53
C GLN A 23 11.60 -2.44 -8.02
N HIS A 24 11.73 -1.70 -9.11
CA HIS A 24 13.02 -1.22 -9.60
C HIS A 24 13.73 -0.32 -8.59
N GLN A 25 13.03 0.66 -8.03
CA GLN A 25 13.57 1.53 -6.96
C GLN A 25 14.00 0.72 -5.75
N SER A 26 13.24 -0.33 -5.39
CA SER A 26 13.64 -1.23 -4.30
C SER A 26 14.94 -1.95 -4.60
N PHE A 27 15.12 -2.48 -5.81
CA PHE A 27 16.35 -3.15 -6.20
C PHE A 27 17.55 -2.18 -6.25
N ASP A 28 17.34 -0.95 -6.71
CA ASP A 28 18.37 0.08 -6.67
C ASP A 28 18.77 0.46 -5.25
N LEU A 29 17.81 0.59 -4.35
CA LEU A 29 18.07 0.84 -2.92
C LEU A 29 18.83 -0.33 -2.27
N ILE A 30 18.46 -1.59 -2.57
CA ILE A 30 19.15 -2.76 -2.07
C ILE A 30 20.59 -2.77 -2.59
N LYS A 31 20.79 -2.54 -3.88
CA LYS A 31 22.13 -2.48 -4.49
C LYS A 31 22.98 -1.39 -3.85
N ASN A 32 22.44 -0.20 -3.69
CA ASN A 32 23.19 0.97 -3.19
C ASN A 32 23.49 0.88 -1.69
N HIS A 33 22.60 0.31 -0.90
CA HIS A 33 22.72 0.27 0.55
C HIS A 33 23.38 -1.01 1.07
N TYR A 34 23.02 -2.16 0.51
CA TYR A 34 23.53 -3.47 0.94
C TYR A 34 24.63 -4.04 0.01
N GLY A 35 24.83 -3.45 -1.18
CA GLY A 35 25.77 -3.95 -2.18
C GLY A 35 25.28 -5.18 -2.95
N GLU A 36 24.04 -5.62 -2.71
CA GLU A 36 23.48 -6.83 -3.31
C GLU A 36 22.81 -6.54 -4.65
N LYS A 37 23.17 -7.25 -5.70
CA LYS A 37 22.51 -7.19 -7.01
C LYS A 37 21.36 -8.20 -7.04
N LEU A 38 20.18 -7.78 -6.67
CA LEU A 38 18.94 -8.54 -6.84
C LEU A 38 18.34 -8.35 -8.23
N SER A 39 17.75 -9.42 -8.75
CA SER A 39 16.91 -9.40 -9.96
C SER A 39 15.67 -10.25 -9.70
N LEU A 40 14.64 -10.07 -10.51
CA LEU A 40 13.39 -10.83 -10.40
C LEU A 40 13.64 -12.36 -10.42
N SER A 41 14.60 -12.81 -11.21
CA SER A 41 14.96 -14.24 -11.34
C SER A 41 15.69 -14.82 -10.13
N LYS A 42 16.22 -13.97 -9.24
CA LYS A 42 16.93 -14.40 -8.04
C LYS A 42 16.04 -14.49 -6.81
N ILE A 43 14.80 -14.02 -6.88
CA ILE A 43 13.86 -14.10 -5.78
C ILE A 43 13.36 -15.55 -5.67
N PRO A 44 13.52 -16.21 -4.50
CA PRO A 44 13.02 -17.56 -4.28
C PRO A 44 11.51 -17.61 -4.44
N GLN A 45 10.99 -18.57 -5.22
CA GLN A 45 9.54 -18.65 -5.51
C GLN A 45 8.73 -19.34 -4.40
N HIS A 46 9.39 -20.06 -3.49
CA HIS A 46 8.75 -20.89 -2.46
C HIS A 46 9.18 -20.47 -1.05
N ASP A 47 9.12 -19.17 -0.74
CA ASP A 47 9.43 -18.69 0.58
C ASP A 47 8.22 -18.82 1.50
N HIS A 48 8.26 -19.81 2.38
CA HIS A 48 7.16 -20.13 3.30
C HIS A 48 6.78 -18.96 4.23
N GLN A 49 7.76 -18.19 4.68
CA GLN A 49 7.54 -17.06 5.58
C GLN A 49 6.77 -15.93 4.88
N VAL A 50 7.00 -15.72 3.57
CA VAL A 50 6.24 -14.77 2.77
C VAL A 50 4.77 -15.20 2.65
N TYR A 51 4.52 -16.50 2.41
CA TYR A 51 3.14 -17.01 2.38
C TYR A 51 2.45 -16.92 3.74
N GLU A 52 3.17 -17.15 4.84
CA GLU A 52 2.62 -16.96 6.19
C GLU A 52 2.24 -15.51 6.46
N MET A 53 3.08 -14.54 6.05
CA MET A 53 2.76 -13.11 6.14
C MET A 53 1.47 -12.80 5.36
N LEU A 54 1.34 -13.33 4.13
CA LEU A 54 0.13 -13.18 3.31
C LEU A 54 -1.09 -13.81 3.98
N CYS A 55 -0.96 -14.99 4.58
CA CYS A 55 -2.05 -15.65 5.33
C CYS A 55 -2.56 -14.83 6.52
N ARG A 56 -1.70 -14.02 7.14
CA ARG A 56 -2.08 -13.08 8.21
C ARG A 56 -2.70 -11.78 7.68
N ALA A 57 -2.84 -11.64 6.35
CA ALA A 57 -3.29 -10.42 5.67
C ALA A 57 -2.41 -9.20 5.98
N ASP A 58 -1.13 -9.41 6.25
CA ASP A 58 -0.16 -8.34 6.44
C ASP A 58 0.32 -7.83 5.06
N THR A 59 -0.56 -7.11 4.37
CA THR A 59 -0.40 -6.76 2.96
C THR A 59 -0.54 -5.27 2.67
N ILE A 60 -0.33 -4.41 3.67
CA ILE A 60 -0.30 -2.96 3.45
C ILE A 60 0.82 -2.63 2.44
N GLY A 61 0.45 -1.94 1.36
CA GLY A 61 1.36 -1.58 0.27
C GLY A 61 1.70 -2.72 -0.69
N VAL A 62 1.27 -3.96 -0.43
CA VAL A 62 1.48 -5.09 -1.33
C VAL A 62 0.47 -5.02 -2.47
N PHE A 63 0.97 -4.86 -3.69
CA PHE A 63 0.16 -4.70 -4.88
C PHE A 63 -0.99 -5.71 -4.96
N GLN A 64 -2.15 -5.27 -5.42
CA GLN A 64 -3.37 -6.03 -5.69
C GLN A 64 -4.03 -6.68 -4.46
N VAL A 65 -3.29 -7.08 -3.44
CA VAL A 65 -3.84 -7.79 -2.24
C VAL A 65 -4.02 -6.89 -1.02
N GLU A 66 -3.97 -5.58 -1.22
CA GLU A 66 -4.08 -4.55 -0.18
C GLU A 66 -5.51 -4.04 0.04
N SER A 67 -6.48 -4.38 -0.81
CA SER A 67 -7.87 -3.97 -0.62
C SER A 67 -8.53 -4.75 0.52
N ARG A 68 -9.55 -4.18 1.18
CA ARG A 68 -10.26 -4.84 2.28
C ARG A 68 -10.81 -6.23 1.89
N ALA A 69 -11.35 -6.35 0.70
CA ALA A 69 -11.87 -7.62 0.19
C ALA A 69 -10.75 -8.65 0.03
N GLN A 70 -9.61 -8.26 -0.54
CA GLN A 70 -8.44 -9.10 -0.69
C GLN A 70 -7.84 -9.50 0.67
N MET A 71 -7.66 -8.54 1.58
CA MET A 71 -7.16 -8.82 2.94
C MET A 71 -8.09 -9.73 3.73
N SER A 72 -9.40 -9.62 3.59
CA SER A 72 -10.35 -10.53 4.26
C SER A 72 -10.36 -11.94 3.65
N MET A 73 -9.97 -12.07 2.38
CA MET A 73 -9.92 -13.37 1.69
C MET A 73 -8.64 -14.16 2.01
N LEU A 74 -7.50 -13.51 2.17
CA LEU A 74 -6.20 -14.15 2.39
C LEU A 74 -6.19 -15.15 3.57
N PRO A 75 -6.70 -14.82 4.78
CA PRO A 75 -6.75 -15.78 5.90
C PRO A 75 -7.68 -16.96 5.65
N ARG A 76 -8.65 -16.81 4.75
CA ARG A 76 -9.62 -17.87 4.38
C ARG A 76 -9.05 -18.77 3.30
N LEU A 77 -8.34 -18.20 2.31
CA LEU A 77 -7.68 -18.93 1.23
C LEU A 77 -6.44 -19.67 1.73
N LYS A 78 -5.66 -19.05 2.62
CA LYS A 78 -4.38 -19.55 3.14
C LYS A 78 -3.43 -19.97 2.01
N PRO A 79 -2.91 -19.01 1.23
CA PRO A 79 -2.01 -19.31 0.14
C PRO A 79 -0.75 -20.00 0.63
N LYS A 80 -0.31 -21.05 -0.07
CA LYS A 80 0.90 -21.84 0.23
C LYS A 80 1.88 -21.89 -0.93
N GLU A 81 1.39 -21.65 -2.14
CA GLU A 81 2.14 -21.71 -3.38
C GLU A 81 1.74 -20.58 -4.33
N PHE A 82 2.54 -20.39 -5.38
CA PHE A 82 2.34 -19.31 -6.34
C PHE A 82 0.95 -19.35 -7.01
N TYR A 83 0.44 -20.55 -7.36
CA TYR A 83 -0.85 -20.66 -8.01
C TYR A 83 -2.01 -20.24 -7.11
N ASP A 84 -1.88 -20.34 -5.81
CA ASP A 84 -2.86 -19.80 -4.85
C ASP A 84 -2.99 -18.28 -4.96
N LEU A 85 -1.88 -17.57 -5.27
CA LEU A 85 -1.93 -16.13 -5.52
C LEU A 85 -2.60 -15.81 -6.84
N VAL A 86 -2.43 -16.65 -7.87
CA VAL A 86 -3.16 -16.51 -9.14
C VAL A 86 -4.66 -16.61 -8.89
N ILE A 87 -5.07 -17.59 -8.09
CA ILE A 87 -6.47 -17.76 -7.69
C ILE A 87 -6.95 -16.58 -6.83
N GLN A 88 -6.15 -16.13 -5.85
CA GLN A 88 -6.48 -14.99 -4.98
C GLN A 88 -6.79 -13.74 -5.81
N VAL A 89 -5.97 -13.44 -6.82
CA VAL A 89 -6.15 -12.31 -7.71
C VAL A 89 -7.42 -12.45 -8.54
N ALA A 90 -7.73 -13.65 -9.01
CA ALA A 90 -8.86 -13.92 -9.90
C ALA A 90 -10.22 -14.02 -9.18
N ILE A 91 -10.24 -14.57 -7.96
CA ILE A 91 -11.48 -14.90 -7.23
C ILE A 91 -12.13 -13.68 -6.57
N VAL A 92 -11.32 -12.68 -6.16
CA VAL A 92 -11.81 -11.44 -5.55
C VAL A 92 -11.91 -10.36 -6.62
N ARG A 93 -13.12 -10.02 -7.01
CA ARG A 93 -13.41 -9.06 -8.09
C ARG A 93 -14.07 -7.79 -7.56
N PRO A 94 -13.85 -6.61 -8.20
CA PRO A 94 -14.62 -5.41 -7.91
C PRO A 94 -16.05 -5.58 -8.44
N GLY A 95 -17.03 -5.39 -7.59
CA GLY A 95 -18.45 -5.54 -7.90
C GLY A 95 -19.21 -6.25 -6.78
N PRO A 96 -20.52 -6.42 -6.88
CA PRO A 96 -21.24 -7.26 -5.95
C PRO A 96 -20.59 -8.64 -5.99
N ILE A 97 -20.06 -9.07 -4.85
CA ILE A 97 -19.41 -10.36 -4.68
C ILE A 97 -20.41 -11.40 -5.16
N GLN A 98 -20.13 -12.01 -6.29
CA GLN A 98 -20.89 -13.18 -6.69
C GLN A 98 -20.48 -14.29 -5.72
N GLY A 99 -21.20 -14.33 -4.58
CA GLY A 99 -20.94 -15.20 -3.44
C GLY A 99 -20.88 -16.68 -3.79
N ASP A 100 -21.44 -17.05 -4.95
CA ASP A 100 -21.60 -18.42 -5.35
C ASP A 100 -20.30 -19.10 -5.81
N MET A 101 -19.27 -18.37 -6.26
CA MET A 101 -17.99 -18.97 -6.65
C MET A 101 -16.96 -19.04 -5.51
N VAL A 102 -16.91 -18.01 -4.66
CA VAL A 102 -15.98 -17.94 -3.54
C VAL A 102 -16.26 -19.03 -2.52
N HIS A 103 -17.53 -19.22 -2.19
CA HIS A 103 -17.94 -20.20 -1.18
C HIS A 103 -17.66 -21.65 -1.56
N PRO A 104 -17.99 -22.15 -2.77
CA PRO A 104 -17.64 -23.51 -3.20
C PRO A 104 -16.14 -23.74 -3.21
N TYR A 105 -15.36 -22.82 -3.78
CA TYR A 105 -13.90 -22.95 -3.81
C TYR A 105 -13.31 -23.10 -2.40
N LEU A 106 -13.70 -22.21 -1.47
CA LEU A 106 -13.21 -22.27 -0.10
C LEU A 106 -13.67 -23.51 0.67
N ARG A 107 -14.92 -23.97 0.46
CA ARG A 107 -15.41 -25.22 1.09
C ARG A 107 -14.60 -26.42 0.62
N ARG A 108 -14.35 -26.53 -0.68
CA ARG A 108 -13.57 -27.60 -1.29
C ARG A 108 -12.11 -27.57 -0.84
N ARG A 109 -11.49 -26.38 -0.87
CA ARG A 109 -10.13 -26.20 -0.39
C ARG A 109 -9.93 -26.56 1.08
N ASN A 110 -10.94 -26.32 1.92
CA ASN A 110 -10.90 -26.64 3.34
C ASN A 110 -11.43 -28.06 3.66
N GLY A 111 -11.68 -28.89 2.66
CA GLY A 111 -12.18 -30.27 2.83
C GLY A 111 -13.62 -30.37 3.34
N LYS A 112 -14.40 -29.28 3.28
CA LYS A 112 -15.80 -29.23 3.73
C LYS A 112 -16.79 -29.67 2.65
N GLU A 113 -16.34 -29.80 1.41
CA GLU A 113 -17.14 -30.23 0.26
C GLU A 113 -16.30 -31.17 -0.61
N THR A 114 -16.85 -32.31 -0.94
CA THR A 114 -16.20 -33.28 -1.82
C THR A 114 -16.22 -32.79 -3.25
N ILE A 115 -15.11 -32.98 -3.97
CA ILE A 115 -14.98 -32.55 -5.34
C ILE A 115 -15.31 -33.78 -6.22
N THR A 116 -16.35 -33.66 -7.02
CA THR A 116 -16.71 -34.69 -8.03
C THR A 116 -16.51 -34.11 -9.41
N TYR A 117 -15.80 -34.83 -10.26
CA TYR A 117 -15.62 -34.50 -11.66
C TYR A 117 -16.39 -35.46 -12.51
N PRO A 118 -17.37 -35.00 -13.30
CA PRO A 118 -18.22 -35.91 -14.12
C PRO A 118 -17.45 -36.64 -15.22
N SER A 119 -16.30 -36.09 -15.64
CA SER A 119 -15.44 -36.73 -16.64
C SER A 119 -13.98 -36.42 -16.40
N GLN A 120 -13.08 -37.24 -16.98
CA GLN A 120 -11.62 -37.03 -16.91
C GLN A 120 -11.19 -35.76 -17.65
N GLU A 121 -11.88 -35.44 -18.74
CA GLU A 121 -11.61 -34.22 -19.51
C GLU A 121 -11.93 -32.96 -18.69
N LEU A 122 -13.05 -32.94 -17.95
CA LEU A 122 -13.39 -31.84 -17.07
C LEU A 122 -12.44 -31.75 -15.86
N TYR A 123 -11.91 -32.86 -15.37
CA TYR A 123 -10.85 -32.86 -14.38
C TYR A 123 -9.59 -32.15 -14.90
N GLN A 124 -9.17 -32.41 -16.14
CA GLN A 124 -8.02 -31.74 -16.74
C GLN A 124 -8.21 -30.20 -16.85
N VAL A 125 -9.44 -29.74 -17.02
CA VAL A 125 -9.76 -28.31 -17.12
C VAL A 125 -9.89 -27.65 -15.75
N LEU A 126 -10.53 -28.30 -14.80
CA LEU A 126 -10.96 -27.69 -13.52
C LEU A 126 -10.19 -28.19 -12.31
N GLY A 127 -9.31 -29.19 -12.45
CA GLY A 127 -8.61 -29.79 -11.32
C GLY A 127 -7.81 -28.78 -10.49
N LYS A 128 -7.10 -27.88 -11.15
CA LYS A 128 -6.33 -26.81 -10.49
C LYS A 128 -7.18 -25.80 -9.70
N THR A 129 -8.45 -25.67 -10.06
CA THR A 129 -9.40 -24.75 -9.43
C THR A 129 -10.48 -25.45 -8.64
N LEU A 130 -10.22 -26.70 -8.24
CA LEU A 130 -11.10 -27.52 -7.39
C LEU A 130 -12.53 -27.63 -7.94
N GLY A 131 -12.64 -27.77 -9.25
CA GLY A 131 -13.95 -27.91 -9.94
C GLY A 131 -14.72 -26.59 -10.09
N VAL A 132 -14.13 -25.44 -9.79
CA VAL A 132 -14.76 -24.13 -9.96
C VAL A 132 -14.14 -23.43 -11.18
N PRO A 133 -14.90 -23.06 -12.19
CA PRO A 133 -14.38 -22.28 -13.30
C PRO A 133 -14.06 -20.85 -12.80
N LEU A 134 -12.81 -20.43 -12.83
CA LEU A 134 -12.34 -19.11 -12.39
C LEU A 134 -11.82 -18.26 -13.54
N PHE A 135 -11.40 -18.87 -14.63
CA PHE A 135 -10.73 -18.21 -15.76
C PHE A 135 -11.52 -18.34 -17.07
N GLN A 136 -11.37 -17.32 -17.94
CA GLN A 136 -12.01 -17.33 -19.26
C GLN A 136 -11.61 -18.54 -20.07
N GLU A 137 -10.35 -18.94 -20.01
CA GLU A 137 -9.82 -20.10 -20.71
C GLU A 137 -10.50 -21.38 -20.26
N GLN A 138 -10.83 -21.50 -18.97
CA GLN A 138 -11.58 -22.66 -18.46
C GLN A 138 -13.00 -22.69 -19.00
N ALA A 139 -13.68 -21.53 -19.04
CA ALA A 139 -15.03 -21.44 -19.61
C ALA A 139 -15.05 -21.86 -21.07
N MET A 140 -14.07 -21.40 -21.88
CA MET A 140 -13.94 -21.84 -23.28
C MET A 140 -13.65 -23.34 -23.40
N ARG A 141 -12.75 -23.87 -22.57
CA ARG A 141 -12.43 -25.32 -22.61
C ARG A 141 -13.58 -26.20 -22.16
N ILE A 142 -14.39 -25.77 -21.18
CA ILE A 142 -15.62 -26.46 -20.80
C ILE A 142 -16.59 -26.51 -21.98
N ALA A 143 -16.78 -25.43 -22.72
CA ALA A 143 -17.65 -25.38 -23.88
C ALA A 143 -17.15 -26.32 -24.99
N VAL A 144 -15.84 -26.38 -25.24
CA VAL A 144 -15.25 -27.30 -26.24
C VAL A 144 -15.37 -28.75 -25.83
N VAL A 145 -14.87 -29.10 -24.65
CA VAL A 145 -14.75 -30.49 -24.16
C VAL A 145 -16.10 -31.04 -23.68
N GLY A 146 -16.85 -30.20 -22.94
CA GLY A 146 -18.12 -30.61 -22.34
C GLY A 146 -19.30 -30.54 -23.30
N ALA A 147 -19.35 -29.51 -24.17
CA ALA A 147 -20.51 -29.25 -25.02
C ALA A 147 -20.23 -29.41 -26.54
N GLY A 148 -19.02 -29.82 -26.94
CA GLY A 148 -18.67 -30.03 -28.34
C GLY A 148 -18.59 -28.77 -29.20
N PHE A 149 -18.30 -27.62 -28.60
CA PHE A 149 -18.09 -26.38 -29.34
C PHE A 149 -16.80 -26.45 -30.16
N THR A 150 -16.83 -25.88 -31.35
CA THR A 150 -15.60 -25.60 -32.11
C THR A 150 -14.79 -24.48 -31.42
N ALA A 151 -13.50 -24.39 -31.74
CA ALA A 151 -12.64 -23.31 -31.20
C ALA A 151 -13.17 -21.90 -31.54
N THR A 152 -13.73 -21.74 -32.75
CA THR A 152 -14.34 -20.47 -33.21
C THR A 152 -15.60 -20.12 -32.41
N GLU A 153 -16.42 -21.10 -32.08
CA GLU A 153 -17.63 -20.90 -31.28
C GLU A 153 -17.27 -20.59 -29.82
N ALA A 154 -16.27 -21.25 -29.28
CA ALA A 154 -15.77 -20.97 -27.93
C ALA A 154 -15.17 -19.52 -27.83
N ASP A 155 -14.47 -19.06 -28.86
CA ASP A 155 -14.01 -17.65 -28.90
C ASP A 155 -15.18 -16.66 -29.05
N SER A 156 -16.21 -17.04 -29.83
CA SER A 156 -17.45 -16.25 -29.94
C SER A 156 -18.20 -16.16 -28.60
N LEU A 157 -18.24 -17.26 -27.84
CA LEU A 157 -18.77 -17.29 -26.46
C LEU A 157 -17.96 -16.35 -25.55
N ARG A 158 -16.62 -16.39 -25.61
CA ARG A 158 -15.75 -15.49 -24.85
C ARG A 158 -16.03 -14.02 -25.17
N ARG A 159 -16.18 -13.67 -26.44
CA ARG A 159 -16.55 -12.30 -26.87
C ARG A 159 -17.93 -11.89 -26.39
N ALA A 160 -18.89 -12.82 -26.43
CA ALA A 160 -20.24 -12.59 -25.91
C ALA A 160 -20.21 -12.35 -24.38
N MET A 161 -19.38 -13.06 -23.62
CA MET A 161 -19.17 -12.81 -22.20
C MET A 161 -18.66 -11.38 -21.93
N ALA A 162 -17.74 -10.86 -22.74
CA ALA A 162 -17.18 -9.51 -22.58
C ALA A 162 -18.18 -8.36 -22.89
N THR A 163 -19.20 -8.64 -23.71
CA THR A 163 -20.19 -7.64 -24.16
C THR A 163 -21.58 -7.82 -23.54
N PHE A 164 -21.68 -8.61 -22.51
CA PHE A 164 -22.88 -9.17 -21.91
C PHE A 164 -24.04 -8.19 -21.63
N ARG A 165 -23.74 -6.98 -21.17
CA ARG A 165 -24.77 -5.98 -20.81
C ARG A 165 -25.53 -5.39 -21.99
N LYS A 166 -25.05 -5.58 -23.24
CA LYS A 166 -25.60 -4.83 -24.38
C LYS A 166 -26.40 -5.64 -25.40
N THR A 167 -26.25 -6.96 -25.50
CA THR A 167 -26.70 -7.65 -26.71
C THR A 167 -27.51 -8.93 -26.58
N GLY A 168 -27.75 -9.47 -25.36
CA GLY A 168 -28.52 -10.71 -25.20
C GLY A 168 -27.95 -11.95 -25.95
N LEU A 169 -26.74 -11.84 -26.49
CA LEU A 169 -26.13 -12.89 -27.36
C LEU A 169 -25.83 -14.17 -26.59
N ILE A 170 -25.70 -14.15 -25.29
CA ILE A 170 -25.34 -15.32 -24.50
C ILE A 170 -26.46 -16.36 -24.48
N HIS A 171 -27.74 -15.94 -24.60
CA HIS A 171 -28.85 -16.88 -24.64
C HIS A 171 -28.78 -17.83 -25.83
N LYS A 172 -28.17 -17.38 -26.96
CA LYS A 172 -27.96 -18.23 -28.13
C LYS A 172 -26.99 -19.39 -27.84
N PHE A 173 -26.03 -19.18 -26.96
CA PHE A 173 -25.07 -20.23 -26.58
C PHE A 173 -25.62 -21.17 -25.50
N ARG A 174 -26.64 -20.74 -24.74
CA ARG A 174 -27.24 -21.52 -23.66
C ARG A 174 -27.80 -22.84 -24.16
N GLU A 175 -28.69 -22.76 -25.15
CA GLU A 175 -29.34 -23.96 -25.70
C GLU A 175 -28.33 -24.94 -26.29
N LYS A 176 -27.37 -24.42 -27.07
CA LYS A 176 -26.31 -25.23 -27.65
C LYS A 176 -25.42 -25.87 -26.58
N MET A 177 -25.09 -25.14 -25.51
CA MET A 177 -24.25 -25.67 -24.44
C MET A 177 -24.99 -26.74 -23.63
N LEU A 178 -26.25 -26.51 -23.29
CA LEU A 178 -27.06 -27.48 -22.56
C LEU A 178 -27.28 -28.76 -23.37
N SER A 179 -27.70 -28.63 -24.64
CA SER A 179 -27.92 -29.79 -25.52
C SER A 179 -26.62 -30.54 -25.83
N GLY A 180 -25.51 -29.83 -26.04
CA GLY A 180 -24.20 -30.44 -26.28
C GLY A 180 -23.69 -31.21 -25.07
N MET A 181 -23.81 -30.64 -23.84
CA MET A 181 -23.44 -31.37 -22.62
C MET A 181 -24.30 -32.60 -22.39
N GLN A 182 -25.61 -32.47 -22.55
CA GLN A 182 -26.52 -33.63 -22.43
C GLN A 182 -26.21 -34.71 -23.48
N GLY A 183 -25.91 -34.30 -24.72
CA GLY A 183 -25.47 -35.22 -25.78
C GLY A 183 -24.18 -35.96 -25.46
N ASN A 184 -23.31 -35.38 -24.68
CA ASN A 184 -22.07 -35.97 -24.17
C ASN A 184 -22.27 -36.73 -22.83
N GLY A 185 -23.52 -36.95 -22.39
CA GLY A 185 -23.84 -37.79 -21.24
C GLY A 185 -23.80 -37.06 -19.88
N TYR A 186 -23.70 -35.75 -19.86
CA TYR A 186 -23.77 -34.99 -18.60
C TYR A 186 -25.23 -34.78 -18.15
N GLU A 187 -25.46 -34.81 -16.85
CA GLU A 187 -26.76 -34.53 -16.26
C GLU A 187 -27.24 -33.10 -16.56
N ALA A 188 -28.55 -32.95 -16.78
CA ALA A 188 -29.16 -31.66 -17.12
C ALA A 188 -28.90 -30.60 -16.07
N ASP A 189 -28.98 -30.96 -14.79
CA ASP A 189 -28.70 -30.03 -13.66
C ASP A 189 -27.24 -29.62 -13.60
N PHE A 190 -26.32 -30.53 -13.94
CA PHE A 190 -24.90 -30.18 -14.02
C PHE A 190 -24.64 -29.23 -15.20
N ALA A 191 -25.19 -29.49 -16.38
CA ALA A 191 -25.06 -28.63 -17.54
C ALA A 191 -25.61 -27.22 -17.26
N LYS A 192 -26.76 -27.13 -16.59
CA LYS A 192 -27.37 -25.86 -16.18
C LYS A 192 -26.45 -25.07 -15.22
N ARG A 193 -25.97 -25.74 -14.17
CA ARG A 193 -25.03 -25.07 -13.21
C ARG A 193 -23.74 -24.59 -13.88
N CYS A 194 -23.17 -25.38 -14.81
CA CYS A 194 -22.00 -24.98 -15.58
C CYS A 194 -22.27 -23.73 -16.41
N PHE A 195 -23.44 -23.67 -17.08
CA PHE A 195 -23.79 -22.51 -17.87
C PHE A 195 -24.04 -21.30 -17.00
N GLU A 196 -24.77 -21.41 -15.90
CA GLU A 196 -24.98 -20.30 -14.93
C GLU A 196 -23.68 -19.78 -14.36
N GLN A 197 -22.69 -20.62 -14.09
CA GLN A 197 -21.36 -20.21 -13.68
C GLN A 197 -20.65 -19.44 -14.80
N ILE A 198 -20.71 -19.90 -16.04
CA ILE A 198 -20.16 -19.19 -17.21
C ILE A 198 -20.90 -17.88 -17.46
N GLU A 199 -22.22 -17.87 -17.30
CA GLU A 199 -23.03 -16.66 -17.38
C GLU A 199 -22.61 -15.63 -16.32
N GLY A 200 -22.35 -16.07 -15.10
CA GLY A 200 -21.79 -15.24 -14.04
C GLY A 200 -20.42 -14.63 -14.37
N PHE A 201 -19.64 -15.20 -15.30
CA PHE A 201 -18.42 -14.57 -15.85
C PHE A 201 -18.70 -13.34 -16.74
N GLY A 202 -19.94 -13.19 -17.23
CA GLY A 202 -20.30 -12.16 -18.20
C GLY A 202 -20.08 -10.71 -17.74
N GLU A 203 -19.87 -10.48 -16.46
CA GLU A 203 -19.50 -9.16 -15.98
C GLU A 203 -17.96 -8.92 -16.03
N TYR A 204 -17.13 -9.94 -15.86
CA TYR A 204 -15.66 -9.81 -15.91
C TYR A 204 -14.96 -11.18 -15.89
N GLY A 205 -14.88 -11.86 -17.03
CA GLY A 205 -13.99 -13.03 -17.14
C GLY A 205 -12.53 -12.62 -16.99
N PHE A 206 -11.79 -13.19 -16.05
CA PHE A 206 -10.39 -12.87 -15.81
C PHE A 206 -9.51 -13.85 -16.60
N PRO A 207 -8.60 -13.38 -17.48
CA PRO A 207 -7.64 -14.26 -18.15
C PRO A 207 -6.65 -14.85 -17.13
N GLU A 208 -6.36 -16.14 -17.22
CA GLU A 208 -5.41 -16.81 -16.32
C GLU A 208 -4.01 -16.22 -16.43
N SER A 209 -3.56 -15.92 -17.66
CA SER A 209 -2.26 -15.29 -17.91
C SER A 209 -2.15 -13.92 -17.26
N HIS A 210 -3.23 -13.13 -17.25
CA HIS A 210 -3.27 -11.83 -16.58
C HIS A 210 -3.21 -11.99 -15.06
N ALA A 211 -3.95 -12.93 -14.50
CA ALA A 211 -3.91 -13.26 -13.08
C ALA A 211 -2.50 -13.71 -12.65
N ALA A 212 -1.85 -14.57 -13.46
CA ALA A 212 -0.48 -15.02 -13.21
C ALA A 212 0.53 -13.86 -13.24
N SER A 213 0.42 -12.96 -14.22
CA SER A 213 1.28 -11.77 -14.29
C SER A 213 1.13 -10.88 -13.06
N PHE A 214 -0.09 -10.68 -12.58
CA PHE A 214 -0.33 -9.92 -11.34
C PHE A 214 0.15 -10.66 -10.10
N ALA A 215 -0.01 -11.98 -10.04
CA ALA A 215 0.49 -12.80 -8.94
C ALA A 215 2.02 -12.69 -8.77
N ILE A 216 2.77 -12.56 -9.87
CA ILE A 216 4.23 -12.29 -9.83
C ILE A 216 4.49 -10.96 -9.09
N LEU A 217 3.77 -9.90 -9.45
CA LEU A 217 3.93 -8.58 -8.81
C LEU A 217 3.51 -8.62 -7.33
N VAL A 218 2.47 -9.37 -6.99
CA VAL A 218 2.04 -9.62 -5.61
C VAL A 218 3.16 -10.27 -4.82
N TYR A 219 3.67 -11.39 -5.32
CA TYR A 219 4.69 -12.17 -4.63
C TYR A 219 5.99 -11.38 -4.42
N ILE A 220 6.49 -10.70 -5.46
CA ILE A 220 7.69 -9.87 -5.38
C ILE A 220 7.51 -8.73 -4.37
N SER A 221 6.36 -8.06 -4.39
CA SER A 221 6.06 -6.99 -3.42
C SER A 221 5.99 -7.52 -1.99
N ALA A 222 5.38 -8.70 -1.80
CA ALA A 222 5.30 -9.35 -0.49
C ALA A 222 6.69 -9.80 -0.01
N TRP A 223 7.51 -10.36 -0.90
CA TRP A 223 8.86 -10.78 -0.59
C TRP A 223 9.75 -9.59 -0.18
N LEU A 224 9.67 -8.47 -0.92
CA LEU A 224 10.37 -7.23 -0.58
C LEU A 224 9.91 -6.68 0.76
N LYS A 225 8.60 -6.68 1.04
CA LYS A 225 8.05 -6.25 2.34
C LYS A 225 8.60 -7.10 3.48
N PHE A 226 8.66 -8.42 3.31
CA PHE A 226 9.08 -9.34 4.35
C PHE A 226 10.59 -9.24 4.64
N HIS A 227 11.42 -9.31 3.59
CA HIS A 227 12.88 -9.37 3.74
C HIS A 227 13.56 -8.01 3.86
N TYR A 228 12.97 -6.96 3.27
CA TYR A 228 13.54 -5.61 3.21
C TYR A 228 12.48 -4.55 3.54
N PRO A 229 11.85 -4.60 4.72
CA PRO A 229 10.74 -3.71 5.04
C PRO A 229 11.10 -2.22 4.94
N ALA A 230 12.30 -1.81 5.37
CA ALA A 230 12.78 -0.44 5.25
C ALA A 230 12.91 0.02 3.79
N VAL A 231 13.43 -0.84 2.91
CA VAL A 231 13.52 -0.59 1.45
C VAL A 231 12.15 -0.46 0.84
N PHE A 232 11.27 -1.41 1.17
CA PHE A 232 9.89 -1.43 0.67
C PHE A 232 9.14 -0.16 1.05
N GLY A 233 9.24 0.26 2.31
CA GLY A 233 8.64 1.49 2.79
C GLY A 233 9.22 2.76 2.16
N ALA A 234 10.55 2.82 1.96
CA ALA A 234 11.20 3.92 1.26
C ALA A 234 10.67 4.06 -0.18
N SER A 235 10.58 2.94 -0.90
CA SER A 235 10.08 2.91 -2.28
C SER A 235 8.61 3.33 -2.36
N LEU A 236 7.77 2.92 -1.39
CA LEU A 236 6.37 3.35 -1.31
C LEU A 236 6.25 4.85 -1.04
N LEU A 237 7.01 5.40 -0.09
CA LEU A 237 7.02 6.82 0.24
C LEU A 237 7.54 7.68 -0.92
N ASN A 238 8.53 7.21 -1.63
CA ASN A 238 9.13 7.91 -2.77
C ASN A 238 8.26 7.87 -4.03
N SER A 239 7.36 6.90 -4.12
CA SER A 239 6.40 6.78 -5.22
C SER A 239 5.09 7.54 -5.00
N GLN A 240 4.91 8.22 -3.87
CA GLN A 240 3.74 9.06 -3.60
C GLN A 240 3.65 10.25 -4.59
N PRO A 241 2.44 10.69 -5.01
CA PRO A 241 1.11 10.23 -4.59
C PRO A 241 0.70 8.94 -5.29
N MET A 242 0.34 7.92 -4.53
CA MET A 242 -0.12 6.66 -5.08
C MET A 242 -0.91 5.83 -4.07
N GLY A 243 -1.79 4.96 -4.60
CA GLY A 243 -2.48 3.94 -3.84
C GLY A 243 -3.45 4.47 -2.79
N PHE A 244 -3.83 3.57 -1.90
CA PHE A 244 -4.87 3.79 -0.89
C PHE A 244 -4.32 4.33 0.43
N TYR A 245 -2.98 4.43 0.57
CA TYR A 245 -2.34 4.71 1.86
C TYR A 245 -1.72 6.10 1.92
N ALA A 246 -2.05 6.81 2.99
CA ALA A 246 -1.33 8.01 3.36
C ALA A 246 0.07 7.66 3.92
N PRO A 247 1.07 8.56 3.82
CA PRO A 247 2.40 8.33 4.40
C PRO A 247 2.38 7.87 5.86
N ALA A 248 1.45 8.39 6.68
CA ALA A 248 1.29 7.98 8.07
C ALA A 248 1.00 6.48 8.23
N GLN A 249 0.21 5.89 7.33
CA GLN A 249 -0.13 4.47 7.38
C GLN A 249 1.06 3.59 7.01
N ILE A 250 1.84 4.01 5.99
CA ILE A 250 3.07 3.32 5.57
C ILE A 250 4.11 3.37 6.70
N VAL A 251 4.31 4.54 7.30
CA VAL A 251 5.24 4.71 8.42
C VAL A 251 4.82 3.86 9.63
N LYS A 252 3.52 3.83 9.94
CA LYS A 252 3.01 3.00 11.03
C LYS A 252 3.20 1.50 10.77
N ASP A 253 2.99 1.06 9.55
CA ASP A 253 3.23 -0.32 9.13
C ASP A 253 4.72 -0.68 9.31
N LEU A 254 5.62 0.17 8.88
CA LEU A 254 7.07 0.01 9.08
C LEU A 254 7.46 -0.12 10.54
N GLN A 255 6.94 0.77 11.40
CA GLN A 255 7.18 0.72 12.84
C GLN A 255 6.67 -0.58 13.46
N ASN A 256 5.51 -1.09 13.00
CA ASN A 256 4.98 -2.38 13.45
C ASN A 256 5.86 -3.57 13.03
N HIS A 257 6.65 -3.42 11.95
CA HIS A 257 7.66 -4.40 11.50
C HIS A 257 9.06 -4.14 12.10
N GLY A 258 9.16 -3.29 13.12
CA GLY A 258 10.41 -3.03 13.83
C GLY A 258 11.39 -2.12 13.07
N VAL A 259 10.96 -1.44 12.01
CA VAL A 259 11.79 -0.48 11.29
C VAL A 259 11.85 0.84 12.05
N GLU A 260 13.06 1.29 12.38
CA GLU A 260 13.31 2.62 12.91
C GLU A 260 13.06 3.67 11.81
N VAL A 261 12.12 4.59 12.05
CA VAL A 261 11.82 5.68 11.10
C VAL A 261 12.28 6.99 11.71
N ARG A 262 13.18 7.68 11.00
CA ARG A 262 13.80 8.94 11.40
C ARG A 262 13.14 10.13 10.72
N ALA A 263 12.93 11.21 11.47
CA ALA A 263 12.33 12.44 10.97
C ALA A 263 13.19 13.11 9.88
N PRO A 264 12.60 13.97 9.02
CA PRO A 264 13.38 14.78 8.10
C PRO A 264 14.33 15.67 8.86
N ASP A 265 15.58 15.80 8.36
CA ASP A 265 16.60 16.65 8.96
C ASP A 265 17.45 17.31 7.86
N ILE A 266 17.79 18.58 8.05
CA ILE A 266 18.55 19.37 7.06
C ILE A 266 19.94 18.79 6.77
N ASN A 267 20.55 18.14 7.76
CA ASN A 267 21.89 17.60 7.63
C ASN A 267 21.92 16.18 7.07
N PHE A 268 20.83 15.44 7.17
CA PHE A 268 20.81 14.02 6.78
C PHE A 268 19.88 13.69 5.61
N SER A 269 18.69 14.34 5.54
CA SER A 269 17.69 13.98 4.55
C SER A 269 18.08 14.40 3.14
N GLN A 270 17.76 13.52 2.18
CA GLN A 270 17.70 13.84 0.76
C GLN A 270 16.28 14.30 0.38
N TRP A 271 16.05 14.61 -0.89
CA TRP A 271 14.70 14.87 -1.36
C TRP A 271 13.79 13.66 -1.14
N GLU A 272 14.26 12.49 -1.54
CA GLU A 272 13.58 11.21 -1.33
C GLU A 272 13.96 10.60 0.02
N SER A 273 13.11 9.70 0.52
CA SER A 273 13.40 8.90 1.71
C SER A 273 14.54 7.92 1.42
N THR A 274 15.47 7.79 2.36
CA THR A 274 16.70 7.00 2.20
C THR A 274 16.89 6.03 3.35
N LEU A 275 17.83 5.11 3.19
CA LEU A 275 18.19 4.15 4.23
C LEU A 275 19.44 4.62 4.96
N GLU A 276 19.46 4.43 6.27
CA GLU A 276 20.60 4.71 7.13
C GLU A 276 20.99 3.43 7.87
N ARG A 277 22.29 3.25 8.10
CA ARG A 277 22.78 2.13 8.93
C ARG A 277 22.42 2.36 10.39
N ILE A 278 22.00 1.28 11.06
CA ILE A 278 21.77 1.29 12.50
C ILE A 278 23.11 0.97 13.18
N THR A 279 23.56 1.87 14.04
CA THR A 279 24.86 1.74 14.74
C THR A 279 24.81 0.90 16.01
N ASN A 280 23.61 0.55 16.52
CA ASN A 280 23.44 -0.25 17.71
C ASN A 280 23.76 -1.73 17.46
N LYS A 281 24.67 -2.29 18.25
CA LYS A 281 25.16 -3.67 18.15
C LYS A 281 24.06 -4.73 18.24
N GLU A 282 22.97 -4.46 18.94
CA GLU A 282 21.83 -5.40 19.10
C GLU A 282 20.96 -5.51 17.82
N ALA A 283 20.87 -4.46 17.02
CA ALA A 283 20.15 -4.48 15.75
C ALA A 283 20.96 -5.10 14.61
N ALA A 284 22.27 -5.26 14.77
CA ALA A 284 23.16 -5.84 13.77
C ALA A 284 23.00 -7.36 13.57
N ILE A 285 22.17 -8.03 14.35
CA ILE A 285 21.92 -9.48 14.25
C ILE A 285 21.15 -9.82 12.97
N ASN A 286 20.32 -8.90 12.46
CA ASN A 286 19.66 -9.06 11.16
C ASN A 286 20.41 -8.27 10.09
N LYS A 287 21.00 -8.95 9.13
CA LYS A 287 21.73 -8.39 7.98
C LYS A 287 20.99 -7.25 7.25
N ASN A 288 19.68 -7.21 7.36
CA ASN A 288 18.79 -6.28 6.67
C ASN A 288 18.21 -5.17 7.58
N SER A 289 18.73 -5.01 8.79
CA SER A 289 18.28 -3.95 9.71
C SER A 289 18.83 -2.60 9.30
N SER A 290 17.96 -1.76 8.77
CA SER A 290 18.27 -0.38 8.40
C SER A 290 17.18 0.55 8.92
N ALA A 291 17.57 1.76 9.32
CA ALA A 291 16.63 2.82 9.60
C ALA A 291 16.18 3.50 8.30
N LEU A 292 14.94 3.94 8.27
CA LEU A 292 14.40 4.77 7.20
C LEU A 292 14.50 6.23 7.61
N ARG A 293 15.22 7.05 6.85
CA ARG A 293 15.19 8.52 6.96
C ARG A 293 14.13 9.09 6.04
N LEU A 294 13.17 9.85 6.58
CA LEU A 294 12.18 10.53 5.77
C LEU A 294 12.81 11.61 4.92
N GLY A 295 12.44 11.67 3.65
CA GLY A 295 12.91 12.68 2.71
C GLY A 295 12.26 14.05 2.93
N LEU A 296 12.93 15.10 2.48
CA LEU A 296 12.44 16.48 2.54
C LEU A 296 11.14 16.67 1.75
N ARG A 297 10.85 15.81 0.76
CA ARG A 297 9.59 15.80 0.00
C ARG A 297 8.34 15.57 0.86
N GLN A 298 8.49 14.99 2.07
CA GLN A 298 7.37 14.79 2.99
C GLN A 298 6.91 16.10 3.63
N ILE A 299 7.75 17.13 3.60
CA ILE A 299 7.46 18.45 4.18
C ILE A 299 6.49 19.18 3.26
N LYS A 300 5.31 19.49 3.79
CA LYS A 300 4.28 20.22 3.07
C LYS A 300 4.77 21.63 2.71
N HIS A 301 4.50 22.05 1.48
CA HIS A 301 4.89 23.36 0.94
C HIS A 301 6.40 23.58 0.71
N LEU A 302 7.27 22.62 0.99
CA LEU A 302 8.66 22.70 0.59
C LEU A 302 8.79 22.37 -0.90
N ARG A 303 9.41 23.24 -1.66
CA ARG A 303 9.66 23.04 -3.10
C ARG A 303 10.88 22.16 -3.30
N LYS A 304 10.87 21.37 -4.36
CA LYS A 304 12.02 20.52 -4.70
C LYS A 304 13.28 21.35 -4.95
N THR A 305 13.15 22.50 -5.63
CA THR A 305 14.26 23.42 -5.88
C THR A 305 14.96 23.89 -4.60
N ASP A 306 14.17 24.20 -3.56
CA ASP A 306 14.71 24.65 -2.28
C ASP A 306 15.43 23.49 -1.56
N ALA A 307 14.86 22.28 -1.63
CA ALA A 307 15.48 21.09 -1.07
C ALA A 307 16.78 20.70 -1.84
N ASP A 308 16.78 20.75 -3.17
CA ASP A 308 17.97 20.50 -3.98
C ASP A 308 19.08 21.50 -3.65
N GLN A 309 18.74 22.74 -3.38
CA GLN A 309 19.69 23.76 -2.96
C GLN A 309 20.27 23.45 -1.57
N ILE A 310 19.44 23.02 -0.59
CA ILE A 310 19.91 22.57 0.71
C ILE A 310 20.89 21.40 0.56
N ILE A 311 20.56 20.44 -0.29
CA ILE A 311 21.37 19.23 -0.47
C ILE A 311 22.70 19.53 -1.16
N SER A 312 22.69 20.35 -2.21
CA SER A 312 23.86 20.63 -3.06
C SER A 312 24.97 21.38 -2.32
N VAL A 313 24.62 22.31 -1.43
CA VAL A 313 25.62 23.11 -0.69
C VAL A 313 25.85 22.64 0.74
N ARG A 314 25.28 21.49 1.14
CA ARG A 314 25.37 20.94 2.49
C ARG A 314 26.83 20.65 2.92
N GLY A 315 27.64 20.08 2.03
CA GLY A 315 28.99 19.64 2.36
C GLY A 315 29.02 18.70 3.57
N ILE A 316 29.83 19.06 4.59
CA ILE A 316 29.96 18.31 5.85
C ILE A 316 28.78 18.52 6.83
N GLY A 317 27.80 19.33 6.46
CA GLY A 317 26.65 19.69 7.29
C GLY A 317 26.56 21.18 7.58
N TYR A 318 25.41 21.57 8.10
CA TYR A 318 25.16 22.93 8.60
C TYR A 318 25.42 22.97 10.09
N LYS A 319 26.05 24.08 10.56
CA LYS A 319 26.36 24.28 11.98
C LYS A 319 25.32 25.13 12.71
N SER A 320 24.58 25.95 11.96
CA SER A 320 23.53 26.83 12.51
C SER A 320 22.49 27.16 11.43
N VAL A 321 21.37 27.74 11.85
CA VAL A 321 20.34 28.27 10.94
C VAL A 321 20.90 29.41 10.07
N TYR A 322 21.79 30.21 10.64
CA TYR A 322 22.47 31.29 9.91
C TYR A 322 23.40 30.72 8.82
N ASP A 323 24.19 29.69 9.14
CA ASP A 323 25.07 29.02 8.17
C ASP A 323 24.24 28.42 7.02
N LEU A 324 23.11 27.80 7.33
CA LEU A 324 22.16 27.33 6.31
C LEU A 324 21.71 28.49 5.41
N GLN A 325 21.20 29.59 5.99
CA GLN A 325 20.68 30.72 5.21
C GLN A 325 21.77 31.34 4.34
N LYS A 326 22.96 31.57 4.90
CA LYS A 326 24.09 32.16 4.19
C LYS A 326 24.52 31.38 2.98
N ARG A 327 24.57 30.04 3.11
CA ARG A 327 25.02 29.11 2.05
C ARG A 327 23.95 28.85 1.02
N THR A 328 22.68 28.72 1.46
CA THR A 328 21.57 28.37 0.56
C THR A 328 20.84 29.59 0.02
N LYS A 329 20.96 30.76 0.63
CA LYS A 329 20.19 31.99 0.30
C LYS A 329 18.68 31.77 0.26
N LEU A 330 18.17 30.78 1.02
CA LEU A 330 16.74 30.50 1.13
C LEU A 330 16.01 31.69 1.78
N ASN A 331 14.78 31.93 1.33
CA ASN A 331 13.93 32.94 1.92
C ASN A 331 13.47 32.54 3.34
N ILE A 332 13.09 33.53 4.14
CA ILE A 332 12.65 33.33 5.53
C ILE A 332 11.43 32.38 5.63
N GLU A 333 10.52 32.44 4.69
CA GLU A 333 9.32 31.56 4.71
C GLU A 333 9.70 30.09 4.50
N CYS A 334 10.67 29.79 3.66
CA CYS A 334 11.21 28.44 3.52
C CYS A 334 11.86 27.96 4.82
N LEU A 335 12.66 28.79 5.48
CA LEU A 335 13.26 28.46 6.77
C LEU A 335 12.20 28.21 7.84
N LYS A 336 11.12 29.01 7.89
CA LYS A 336 9.99 28.79 8.80
C LYS A 336 9.28 27.46 8.52
N ILE A 337 9.11 27.07 7.25
CA ILE A 337 8.55 25.76 6.87
C ILE A 337 9.42 24.63 7.43
N LEU A 338 10.73 24.72 7.26
CA LEU A 338 11.70 23.76 7.79
C LEU A 338 11.64 23.67 9.32
N ALA A 339 11.60 24.81 10.01
CA ALA A 339 11.50 24.85 11.47
C ALA A 339 10.19 24.22 11.99
N LYS A 340 9.06 24.56 11.37
CA LYS A 340 7.77 23.96 11.71
C LYS A 340 7.76 22.44 11.50
N ALA A 341 8.51 21.93 10.53
CA ALA A 341 8.69 20.50 10.28
C ALA A 341 9.72 19.83 11.21
N ASN A 342 10.29 20.58 12.17
CA ASN A 342 11.29 20.08 13.12
C ASN A 342 12.56 19.50 12.47
N THR A 343 13.05 20.14 11.40
CA THR A 343 14.19 19.63 10.62
C THR A 343 15.57 20.05 11.16
N PHE A 344 15.61 20.79 12.25
CA PHE A 344 16.82 21.33 12.86
C PHE A 344 17.31 20.52 14.07
N SER A 345 16.82 19.29 14.23
CA SER A 345 17.17 18.43 15.38
C SER A 345 18.67 18.14 15.47
N SER A 346 19.35 18.01 14.33
CA SER A 346 20.81 17.83 14.28
C SER A 346 21.61 19.05 14.76
N LEU A 347 20.98 20.21 14.84
CA LEU A 347 21.55 21.43 15.41
C LEU A 347 21.21 21.63 16.90
N GLY A 348 20.53 20.65 17.53
CA GLY A 348 20.05 20.76 18.90
C GLY A 348 18.87 21.74 19.07
N LEU A 349 18.23 22.17 17.98
CA LEU A 349 17.13 23.13 18.01
C LEU A 349 15.78 22.43 17.92
N ASN A 350 14.88 22.74 18.86
CA ASN A 350 13.47 22.38 18.75
C ASN A 350 12.71 23.39 17.86
N ARG A 351 11.44 23.13 17.57
CA ARG A 351 10.61 24.01 16.71
C ARG A 351 10.56 25.46 17.16
N ARG A 352 10.37 25.69 18.46
CA ARG A 352 10.24 27.05 19.01
C ARG A 352 11.54 27.81 18.93
N THR A 353 12.66 27.20 19.36
CA THR A 353 13.98 27.79 19.28
C THR A 353 14.42 28.06 17.85
N ALA A 354 14.17 27.13 16.92
CA ALA A 354 14.47 27.34 15.51
C ALA A 354 13.67 28.48 14.90
N LEU A 355 12.36 28.58 15.17
CA LEU A 355 11.52 29.68 14.69
C LEU A 355 11.98 31.02 15.28
N TRP A 356 12.34 31.06 16.58
CA TRP A 356 12.85 32.25 17.24
C TRP A 356 14.15 32.75 16.58
N THR A 357 15.09 31.83 16.35
CA THR A 357 16.35 32.13 15.66
C THR A 357 16.13 32.70 14.26
N ILE A 358 15.16 32.11 13.50
CA ILE A 358 14.84 32.60 12.14
C ILE A 358 14.26 34.01 12.16
N ILE A 359 13.40 34.32 13.12
CA ILE A 359 12.82 35.67 13.27
C ILE A 359 13.91 36.69 13.63
N ALA A 360 14.85 36.32 14.50
CA ALA A 360 15.98 37.17 14.87
C ALA A 360 16.88 37.48 13.66
N ILE A 361 17.15 36.49 12.79
CA ILE A 361 17.92 36.69 11.55
C ILE A 361 17.23 37.69 10.62
N ASN A 362 15.90 37.61 10.47
CA ASN A 362 15.15 38.54 9.61
C ASN A 362 15.24 40.01 10.06
N ASN A 363 15.31 40.23 11.36
CA ASN A 363 15.40 41.58 11.96
C ASN A 363 16.80 42.14 11.91
N SER A 364 17.83 41.33 11.59
CA SER A 364 19.23 41.77 11.58
C SER A 364 19.71 42.35 10.25
N HIS A 365 18.92 42.29 9.18
CA HIS A 365 19.23 42.92 7.89
C HIS A 365 18.96 44.43 7.90
N LEU A 366 19.85 45.18 8.57
CA LEU A 366 19.90 46.62 8.43
C LEU A 366 20.83 47.00 7.27
N PRO A 367 20.33 47.67 6.21
CA PRO A 367 21.11 47.95 4.99
C PRO A 367 22.40 48.74 5.26
N LEU A 368 22.43 49.53 6.32
CA LEU A 368 23.58 50.36 6.71
C LEU A 368 24.82 49.55 7.14
N PHE A 369 24.64 48.32 7.59
CA PHE A 369 25.71 47.46 8.10
C PHE A 369 26.11 46.33 7.17
N SER A 370 25.57 46.28 5.94
CA SER A 370 25.86 45.24 4.99
C SER A 370 27.34 45.13 4.57
N ASN A 371 28.10 46.21 4.66
CA ASN A 371 29.51 46.27 4.27
C ASN A 371 30.50 46.04 5.44
N THR A 372 30.02 45.98 6.69
CA THR A 372 30.88 45.77 7.88
C THR A 372 30.94 44.31 8.34
N THR A 373 30.45 43.38 7.54
CA THR A 373 30.25 41.97 7.90
C THR A 373 31.51 41.14 8.05
N ASN A 374 32.72 41.72 7.90
CA ASN A 374 33.95 40.95 8.11
C ASN A 374 34.45 40.94 9.56
N ASN A 375 33.95 41.78 10.46
CA ASN A 375 34.49 41.89 11.83
C ASN A 375 33.49 42.24 12.95
N VAL A 376 32.22 42.37 12.69
CA VAL A 376 31.28 42.33 13.80
C VAL A 376 31.10 40.89 14.14
N GLY A 377 31.85 40.41 15.13
CA GLY A 377 31.60 39.11 15.73
C GLY A 377 30.11 39.06 16.02
N PHE A 378 29.40 38.33 15.16
CA PHE A 378 28.02 38.01 15.47
C PHE A 378 28.07 37.50 16.89
N ARG A 379 27.23 38.15 17.72
CA ARG A 379 27.08 37.85 19.12
C ARG A 379 27.43 36.39 19.37
N LYS A 380 28.49 36.15 20.18
CA LYS A 380 28.68 34.88 20.86
C LYS A 380 27.30 34.35 21.13
N GLU A 381 27.04 33.06 20.84
CA GLU A 381 25.82 32.37 21.21
C GLU A 381 25.16 33.09 22.37
N GLU A 382 24.22 34.03 22.04
CA GLU A 382 23.40 34.63 23.09
C GLU A 382 22.77 33.42 23.72
N ASP A 383 22.96 33.21 25.01
CA ASP A 383 22.38 32.13 25.78
C ASP A 383 20.95 31.96 25.30
N LEU A 384 20.70 30.89 24.58
CA LEU A 384 19.39 30.64 23.96
C LEU A 384 18.38 30.76 25.08
N ILE A 385 17.56 31.81 25.07
CA ILE A 385 16.53 32.00 26.07
C ILE A 385 15.75 30.70 26.12
N PRO A 386 15.71 29.99 27.25
CA PRO A 386 15.02 28.72 27.35
C PRO A 386 13.54 28.97 27.14
N LEU A 387 13.07 28.73 25.89
CA LEU A 387 11.65 28.79 25.57
C LEU A 387 10.96 27.56 26.15
N PRO A 388 9.76 27.72 26.73
CA PRO A 388 9.00 26.58 27.22
C PRO A 388 8.84 25.51 26.11
N GLU A 389 9.07 24.28 26.43
CA GLU A 389 8.86 23.17 25.48
C GLU A 389 7.40 23.08 25.02
N MET A 390 7.22 22.60 23.79
CA MET A 390 5.88 22.32 23.28
C MET A 390 5.30 21.11 24.00
N GLN A 391 4.01 21.18 24.35
CA GLN A 391 3.31 20.02 24.87
C GLN A 391 3.23 18.91 23.81
N ALA A 392 3.19 17.65 24.24
CA ALA A 392 3.13 16.50 23.32
C ALA A 392 1.97 16.58 22.32
N GLY A 393 0.83 17.14 22.75
CA GLY A 393 -0.32 17.37 21.85
C GLY A 393 -0.05 18.41 20.77
N GLU A 394 0.59 19.52 21.13
CA GLU A 394 0.98 20.58 20.18
C GLU A 394 1.98 20.04 19.15
N GLU A 395 2.97 19.25 19.61
CA GLU A 395 3.95 18.60 18.75
C GLU A 395 3.28 17.70 17.69
N VAL A 396 2.34 16.86 18.12
CA VAL A 396 1.60 15.97 17.22
C VAL A 396 0.76 16.76 16.21
N VAL A 397 0.11 17.84 16.64
CA VAL A 397 -0.67 18.72 15.75
C VAL A 397 0.23 19.35 14.68
N GLU A 398 1.40 19.88 15.05
CA GLU A 398 2.34 20.46 14.11
C GLU A 398 2.97 19.40 13.18
N ASP A 399 3.24 18.19 13.68
CA ASP A 399 3.66 17.06 12.85
C ASP A 399 2.64 16.76 11.74
N TYR A 400 1.36 16.64 12.08
CA TYR A 400 0.31 16.40 11.08
C TYR A 400 0.10 17.58 10.13
N ARG A 401 0.27 18.79 10.62
CA ARG A 401 0.16 20.01 9.80
C ARG A 401 1.27 20.10 8.75
N THR A 402 2.49 19.70 9.11
CA THR A 402 3.69 19.87 8.29
C THR A 402 4.09 18.61 7.51
N LEU A 403 3.99 17.42 8.13
CA LEU A 403 4.44 16.16 7.56
C LEU A 403 3.27 15.21 7.21
N ARG A 404 2.05 15.49 7.67
CA ARG A 404 0.86 14.61 7.58
C ARG A 404 1.01 13.28 8.35
N LEU A 405 1.98 13.19 9.23
CA LEU A 405 2.25 12.05 10.11
C LEU A 405 2.97 12.53 11.37
N SER A 406 2.95 11.73 12.42
CA SER A 406 3.80 11.95 13.59
C SER A 406 4.59 10.68 13.90
N LEU A 407 5.87 10.84 14.22
CA LEU A 407 6.75 9.77 14.68
C LEU A 407 6.74 9.63 16.20
N LYS A 408 6.14 10.59 16.91
CA LYS A 408 6.13 10.67 18.39
C LYS A 408 4.97 9.84 18.95
N HIS A 409 3.76 10.38 18.91
CA HIS A 409 2.58 9.76 19.50
C HIS A 409 1.43 9.72 18.48
N HIS A 410 0.62 8.67 18.56
CA HIS A 410 -0.66 8.66 17.86
C HIS A 410 -1.65 9.58 18.59
N PRO A 411 -2.48 10.39 17.88
CA PRO A 411 -3.43 11.29 18.53
C PRO A 411 -4.30 10.63 19.60
N MET A 412 -4.75 9.41 19.33
CA MET A 412 -5.57 8.64 20.28
C MET A 412 -4.82 8.26 21.57
N PHE A 413 -3.49 8.15 21.54
CA PHE A 413 -2.70 7.91 22.75
C PHE A 413 -2.85 9.07 23.74
N LEU A 414 -2.83 10.31 23.23
CA LEU A 414 -2.95 11.52 24.04
C LEU A 414 -4.39 11.86 24.46
N LEU A 415 -5.37 11.31 23.74
CA LEU A 415 -6.78 11.60 23.97
C LEU A 415 -7.49 10.52 24.79
N ARG A 416 -6.99 9.31 24.81
CA ARG A 416 -7.69 8.15 25.39
C ARG A 416 -8.08 8.36 26.83
N ASP A 417 -7.18 8.90 27.64
CA ASP A 417 -7.41 9.17 29.06
C ASP A 417 -8.34 10.37 29.31
N LYS A 418 -8.54 11.21 28.31
CA LYS A 418 -9.41 12.39 28.35
C LYS A 418 -10.83 12.13 27.86
N ILE A 419 -11.09 10.96 27.29
CA ILE A 419 -12.43 10.60 26.83
C ILE A 419 -13.24 10.10 28.01
N PRO A 420 -14.37 10.77 28.37
CA PRO A 420 -15.11 10.48 29.60
C PRO A 420 -15.93 9.18 29.55
N MET A 421 -15.69 8.33 28.58
CA MET A 421 -16.41 7.07 28.37
C MET A 421 -15.53 5.90 28.74
N THR A 422 -15.70 5.37 29.94
CA THR A 422 -14.98 4.17 30.39
C THR A 422 -15.94 2.97 30.50
N PRO A 423 -15.44 1.77 30.25
CA PRO A 423 -14.17 1.39 29.66
C PRO A 423 -14.20 1.41 28.11
N LEU A 424 -13.12 1.90 27.48
CA LEU A 424 -12.92 1.78 26.04
C LEU A 424 -12.17 0.50 25.70
N THR A 425 -12.72 -0.29 24.80
CA THR A 425 -12.06 -1.51 24.32
C THR A 425 -11.10 -1.17 23.18
N GLU A 426 -9.84 -1.56 23.28
CA GLU A 426 -8.89 -1.44 22.18
C GLU A 426 -9.19 -2.45 21.08
N ALA A 427 -9.01 -2.06 19.81
CA ALA A 427 -9.29 -2.93 18.68
C ALA A 427 -8.56 -4.29 18.74
N LYS A 428 -7.32 -4.32 19.24
CA LYS A 428 -6.54 -5.56 19.45
C LYS A 428 -7.19 -6.54 20.42
N ASN A 429 -7.98 -6.05 21.37
CA ASN A 429 -8.62 -6.85 22.40
C ASN A 429 -10.02 -7.35 21.99
N LEU A 430 -10.54 -6.92 20.82
CA LEU A 430 -11.86 -7.34 20.34
C LEU A 430 -11.92 -8.86 20.09
N ILE A 431 -10.82 -9.49 19.75
CA ILE A 431 -10.74 -10.94 19.55
C ILE A 431 -11.07 -11.75 20.81
N HIS A 432 -10.90 -11.15 22.00
CA HIS A 432 -11.15 -11.79 23.28
C HIS A 432 -12.55 -11.46 23.82
N VAL A 433 -13.33 -10.65 23.12
CA VAL A 433 -14.69 -10.30 23.54
C VAL A 433 -15.67 -11.34 23.02
N SER A 434 -16.55 -11.80 23.89
CA SER A 434 -17.61 -12.76 23.54
C SER A 434 -18.55 -12.17 22.49
N SER A 435 -19.07 -13.02 21.60
CA SER A 435 -20.08 -12.62 20.61
C SER A 435 -21.31 -12.02 21.31
N ASN A 436 -21.91 -11.03 20.70
CA ASN A 436 -23.08 -10.28 21.21
C ASN A 436 -22.80 -9.43 22.47
N HIS A 437 -21.55 -9.16 22.81
CA HIS A 437 -21.21 -8.23 23.87
C HIS A 437 -21.11 -6.79 23.34
N LEU A 438 -21.75 -5.83 24.04
CA LEU A 438 -21.68 -4.43 23.67
C LEU A 438 -20.32 -3.86 24.08
N VAL A 439 -19.58 -3.31 23.15
CA VAL A 439 -18.28 -2.68 23.40
C VAL A 439 -18.26 -1.23 22.95
N LYS A 440 -17.49 -0.40 23.64
CA LYS A 440 -17.23 0.99 23.25
C LYS A 440 -15.82 1.10 22.67
N ILE A 441 -15.73 1.64 21.46
CA ILE A 441 -14.47 1.82 20.74
C ILE A 441 -14.30 3.30 20.43
N ALA A 442 -13.09 3.83 20.62
CA ALA A 442 -12.71 5.14 20.17
C ALA A 442 -11.53 5.05 19.20
N GLY A 443 -11.59 5.82 18.11
CA GLY A 443 -10.57 5.82 17.07
C GLY A 443 -10.58 7.07 16.20
N LEU A 444 -9.49 7.26 15.46
CA LEU A 444 -9.39 8.31 14.45
C LEU A 444 -10.00 7.80 13.14
N VAL A 445 -10.94 8.55 12.57
CA VAL A 445 -11.54 8.20 11.28
C VAL A 445 -10.53 8.50 10.17
N LEU A 446 -9.97 7.46 9.57
CA LEU A 446 -9.02 7.57 8.46
C LEU A 446 -9.73 7.71 7.11
N ILE A 447 -10.84 7.00 6.93
CA ILE A 447 -11.61 6.97 5.67
C ILE A 447 -13.09 7.02 6.01
N ARG A 448 -13.82 7.94 5.39
CA ARG A 448 -15.26 7.99 5.41
C ARG A 448 -15.79 7.83 3.99
N GLN A 449 -16.42 6.70 3.72
CA GLN A 449 -17.05 6.43 2.43
C GLN A 449 -18.57 6.42 2.58
N ARG A 450 -19.25 7.06 1.64
CA ARG A 450 -20.70 6.93 1.47
C ARG A 450 -20.92 6.01 0.27
N PRO A 451 -21.48 4.80 0.46
CA PRO A 451 -21.82 3.92 -0.66
C PRO A 451 -22.83 4.64 -1.57
N ASN A 452 -22.63 4.57 -2.88
CA ASN A 452 -23.58 5.13 -3.86
C ASN A 452 -24.83 4.26 -4.05
N THR A 453 -24.87 3.08 -3.45
CA THR A 453 -26.01 2.16 -3.52
C THR A 453 -26.91 2.40 -2.32
N CYS A 454 -28.08 3.00 -2.60
CA CYS A 454 -29.15 3.30 -1.63
C CYS A 454 -29.84 2.07 -0.99
N LEU A 455 -29.42 0.84 -1.27
CA LEU A 455 -30.21 -0.36 -0.95
C LEU A 455 -29.71 -1.18 0.25
N LEU A 456 -28.75 -0.69 1.04
CA LEU A 456 -28.16 -1.48 2.13
C LEU A 456 -28.37 -0.90 3.55
N TYR A 457 -29.29 0.05 3.73
CA TYR A 457 -29.59 0.59 5.06
C TYR A 457 -31.12 0.82 5.21
N THR A 458 -31.84 -0.25 5.23
CA THR A 458 -33.15 -0.35 5.91
C THR A 458 -33.06 -1.45 6.94
#